data_db0f06a50d96941408a4cbe678cf7671
#
_entry.id   db0f06a50d96941408a4cbe678cf7671
#
_cell.length_a   1.000
_cell.length_b   1.000
_cell.length_c   1.000
_cell.angle_alpha   90.00
_cell.angle_beta   90.00
_cell.angle_gamma   90.00
#
_symmetry.space_group_name_H-M   'P 1'
#
loop_
_entity.id
_entity.type
_entity.pdbx_description
1 polymer ?
#
loop_
_entity_poly.entity_id
_entity_poly.type
_entity_poly.pdbx_seq_one_letter_code
_entity_poly.pdbx_strand_id
1 'polypeptide(L)'
;MLDWNPDLYLQFKKERTLPAKDLISRIELVNPKRILDVGCGSGNSTHELKKRWPNAEIVGIDNSKTMIEKARSLYDDTRFILQDVTEDLSSLGKFDIVFSNASIQRIPDHENLIKSLSNLLEDKGTLAIQLPLVDKVRAQEALYELEHVKKYKQYLDLDTKNLRFNTKSTEFYYDILSSIFRHDSIYIWTTTYTHAMDSLDDILKWYESTTL
;
A
#
# COMPACT_ATOMS: atom_id res chain seq x y z
N MET A 1 -5.83 0.81 17.28
CA MET A 1 -5.34 0.27 16.00
C MET A 1 -6.51 -0.50 15.41
N LEU A 2 -6.96 -0.17 14.20
CA LEU A 2 -8.06 -0.89 13.55
C LEU A 2 -7.56 -2.31 13.24
N ASP A 3 -8.24 -3.31 13.76
CA ASP A 3 -7.89 -4.71 13.50
C ASP A 3 -8.55 -5.10 12.17
N TRP A 4 -7.72 -5.36 11.17
CA TRP A 4 -8.16 -5.66 9.81
C TRP A 4 -8.78 -7.06 9.74
N ASN A 5 -9.93 -7.20 9.07
CA ASN A 5 -10.54 -8.49 8.81
C ASN A 5 -9.97 -9.10 7.49
N PRO A 6 -9.02 -10.06 7.56
CA PRO A 6 -8.36 -10.59 6.38
C PRO A 6 -9.31 -11.35 5.44
N ASP A 7 -10.36 -11.98 5.98
CA ASP A 7 -11.28 -12.80 5.19
C ASP A 7 -12.22 -11.91 4.36
N LEU A 8 -12.72 -10.82 4.95
CA LEU A 8 -13.49 -9.81 4.21
C LEU A 8 -12.63 -9.12 3.15
N TYR A 9 -11.37 -8.83 3.47
CA TYR A 9 -10.42 -8.26 2.52
C TYR A 9 -10.20 -9.18 1.30
N LEU A 10 -10.13 -10.50 1.51
CA LEU A 10 -9.90 -11.49 0.46
C LEU A 10 -11.09 -11.70 -0.47
N GLN A 11 -12.32 -11.29 -0.11
CA GLN A 11 -13.48 -11.34 -1.01
C GLN A 11 -13.24 -10.52 -2.28
N PHE A 12 -12.49 -9.42 -2.18
CA PHE A 12 -12.16 -8.53 -3.29
C PHE A 12 -10.71 -8.67 -3.76
N LYS A 13 -10.13 -9.86 -3.56
CA LYS A 13 -8.71 -10.12 -3.86
C LYS A 13 -8.35 -9.78 -5.31
N LYS A 14 -9.21 -10.12 -6.28
CA LYS A 14 -8.96 -9.91 -7.70
C LYS A 14 -8.79 -8.42 -8.01
N GLU A 15 -9.73 -7.60 -7.60
CA GLU A 15 -9.78 -6.16 -7.84
C GLU A 15 -8.64 -5.45 -7.11
N ARG A 16 -8.37 -5.83 -5.85
CA ARG A 16 -7.31 -5.26 -5.02
C ARG A 16 -5.91 -5.62 -5.48
N THR A 17 -5.77 -6.72 -6.22
CA THR A 17 -4.47 -7.15 -6.74
C THR A 17 -4.11 -6.47 -8.07
N LEU A 18 -5.09 -5.88 -8.79
CA LEU A 18 -4.82 -5.21 -10.07
C LEU A 18 -3.77 -4.10 -9.98
N PRO A 19 -3.84 -3.15 -9.04
CA PRO A 19 -2.82 -2.10 -8.93
C PRO A 19 -1.42 -2.65 -8.65
N ALA A 20 -1.31 -3.70 -7.82
CA ALA A 20 -0.03 -4.36 -7.56
C ALA A 20 0.55 -4.98 -8.83
N LYS A 21 -0.27 -5.67 -9.63
CA LYS A 21 0.16 -6.26 -10.91
C LYS A 21 0.61 -5.21 -11.90
N ASP A 22 -0.12 -4.10 -12.01
CA ASP A 22 0.25 -2.99 -12.87
C ASP A 22 1.60 -2.39 -12.46
N LEU A 23 1.79 -2.12 -11.18
CA LEU A 23 3.04 -1.59 -10.66
C LEU A 23 4.20 -2.56 -10.90
N ILE A 24 4.02 -3.85 -10.58
CA ILE A 24 5.00 -4.92 -10.82
C ILE A 24 5.38 -4.99 -12.30
N SER A 25 4.40 -4.89 -13.23
CA SER A 25 4.64 -5.00 -14.67
C SER A 25 5.55 -3.91 -15.22
N ARG A 26 5.62 -2.75 -14.56
CA ARG A 26 6.41 -1.58 -14.95
C ARG A 26 7.82 -1.56 -14.36
N ILE A 27 8.14 -2.48 -13.46
CA ILE A 27 9.50 -2.60 -12.93
C ILE A 27 10.38 -3.30 -13.98
N GLU A 28 11.41 -2.61 -14.47
CA GLU A 28 12.28 -3.10 -15.52
C GLU A 28 13.38 -4.05 -15.04
N LEU A 29 13.65 -4.07 -13.71
CA LEU A 29 14.69 -4.91 -13.14
C LEU A 29 14.38 -6.41 -13.36
N VAL A 30 15.28 -7.12 -14.09
CA VAL A 30 15.00 -8.48 -14.58
C VAL A 30 15.27 -9.54 -13.50
N ASN A 31 16.38 -9.42 -12.78
CA ASN A 31 16.87 -10.44 -11.84
C ASN A 31 17.19 -9.84 -10.45
N PRO A 32 16.22 -9.28 -9.73
CA PRO A 32 16.44 -8.85 -8.36
C PRO A 32 16.77 -10.07 -7.49
N LYS A 33 17.68 -9.87 -6.52
CA LYS A 33 18.02 -10.90 -5.53
C LYS A 33 17.13 -10.76 -4.29
N ARG A 34 16.87 -9.51 -3.87
CA ARG A 34 16.13 -9.22 -2.65
C ARG A 34 15.05 -8.16 -2.90
N ILE A 35 13.83 -8.42 -2.44
CA ILE A 35 12.67 -7.54 -2.59
C ILE A 35 12.03 -7.32 -1.23
N LEU A 36 11.75 -6.07 -0.87
CA LEU A 36 10.96 -5.70 0.29
C LEU A 36 9.55 -5.32 -0.17
N ASP A 37 8.53 -5.94 0.40
CA ASP A 37 7.10 -5.58 0.23
C ASP A 37 6.61 -4.88 1.49
N VAL A 38 6.45 -3.56 1.41
CA VAL A 38 6.06 -2.68 2.51
C VAL A 38 4.55 -2.58 2.62
N GLY A 39 3.99 -2.97 3.78
CA GLY A 39 2.57 -3.09 3.99
C GLY A 39 1.99 -4.25 3.19
N CYS A 40 2.61 -5.42 3.31
CA CYS A 40 2.28 -6.62 2.55
C CYS A 40 0.87 -7.18 2.84
N GLY A 41 0.25 -6.76 3.93
CA GLY A 41 -1.05 -7.25 4.38
C GLY A 41 -1.06 -8.78 4.50
N SER A 42 -2.07 -9.42 3.94
CA SER A 42 -2.20 -10.90 3.88
C SER A 42 -1.32 -11.56 2.81
N GLY A 43 -0.35 -10.84 2.22
CA GLY A 43 0.66 -11.37 1.29
C GLY A 43 0.24 -11.40 -0.18
N ASN A 44 -0.84 -10.72 -0.58
CA ASN A 44 -1.32 -10.75 -1.96
C ASN A 44 -0.33 -10.12 -2.95
N SER A 45 0.20 -8.95 -2.65
CA SER A 45 1.26 -8.28 -3.44
C SER A 45 2.54 -9.09 -3.44
N THR A 46 2.93 -9.59 -2.28
CA THR A 46 4.12 -10.44 -2.10
C THR A 46 4.07 -11.68 -2.99
N HIS A 47 2.90 -12.31 -3.10
CA HIS A 47 2.72 -13.46 -3.98
C HIS A 47 2.85 -13.11 -5.48
N GLU A 48 2.35 -11.95 -5.91
CA GLU A 48 2.52 -11.50 -7.30
C GLU A 48 4.00 -11.13 -7.59
N LEU A 49 4.72 -10.56 -6.61
CA LEU A 49 6.17 -10.37 -6.69
C LEU A 49 6.90 -11.71 -6.85
N LYS A 50 6.54 -12.72 -6.05
CA LYS A 50 7.12 -14.06 -6.12
C LYS A 50 6.87 -14.75 -7.44
N LYS A 51 5.70 -14.58 -8.04
CA LYS A 51 5.39 -15.10 -9.38
C LYS A 51 6.29 -14.51 -10.45
N ARG A 52 6.57 -13.20 -10.38
CA ARG A 52 7.41 -12.53 -11.36
C ARG A 52 8.89 -12.85 -11.16
N TRP A 53 9.34 -12.93 -9.91
CA TRP A 53 10.73 -13.20 -9.55
C TRP A 53 10.85 -14.39 -8.60
N PRO A 54 10.66 -15.61 -9.11
CA PRO A 54 10.60 -16.81 -8.28
C PRO A 54 11.90 -17.10 -7.52
N ASN A 55 13.03 -16.60 -8.01
CA ASN A 55 14.35 -16.81 -7.42
C ASN A 55 14.75 -15.71 -6.42
N ALA A 56 13.97 -14.62 -6.30
CA ALA A 56 14.26 -13.57 -5.35
C ALA A 56 13.87 -13.98 -3.91
N GLU A 57 14.70 -13.55 -2.96
CA GLU A 57 14.29 -13.48 -1.55
C GLU A 57 13.30 -12.34 -1.40
N ILE A 58 12.07 -12.64 -0.98
CA ILE A 58 11.06 -11.62 -0.74
C ILE A 58 10.77 -11.55 0.75
N VAL A 59 10.82 -10.33 1.30
CA VAL A 59 10.48 -10.04 2.69
C VAL A 59 9.24 -9.15 2.68
N GLY A 60 8.15 -9.61 3.28
CA GLY A 60 6.95 -8.79 3.51
C GLY A 60 6.95 -8.22 4.92
N ILE A 61 6.68 -6.92 5.07
CA ILE A 61 6.48 -6.28 6.38
C ILE A 61 5.10 -5.65 6.47
N ASP A 62 4.47 -5.76 7.64
CA ASP A 62 3.20 -5.12 7.97
C ASP A 62 3.11 -4.91 9.48
N ASN A 63 2.42 -3.86 9.94
CA ASN A 63 2.23 -3.59 11.36
C ASN A 63 0.98 -4.26 11.95
N SER A 64 0.18 -4.95 11.15
CA SER A 64 -0.97 -5.73 11.59
C SER A 64 -0.59 -7.18 11.88
N LYS A 65 -0.70 -7.58 13.13
CA LYS A 65 -0.42 -8.96 13.56
C LYS A 65 -1.33 -9.96 12.84
N THR A 66 -2.63 -9.66 12.73
CA THR A 66 -3.61 -10.53 12.07
C THR A 66 -3.29 -10.73 10.59
N MET A 67 -2.86 -9.67 9.90
CA MET A 67 -2.44 -9.77 8.49
C MET A 67 -1.18 -10.61 8.33
N ILE A 68 -0.17 -10.43 9.18
CA ILE A 68 1.07 -11.22 9.13
C ILE A 68 0.81 -12.71 9.44
N GLU A 69 -0.04 -13.02 10.43
CA GLU A 69 -0.43 -14.39 10.72
C GLU A 69 -1.16 -15.04 9.54
N LYS A 70 -2.05 -14.29 8.88
CA LYS A 70 -2.73 -14.75 7.66
C LYS A 70 -1.75 -14.96 6.51
N ALA A 71 -0.84 -14.02 6.26
CA ALA A 71 0.17 -14.14 5.22
C ALA A 71 1.02 -15.40 5.39
N ARG A 72 1.51 -15.64 6.61
CA ARG A 72 2.28 -16.85 6.96
C ARG A 72 1.49 -18.14 6.77
N SER A 73 0.17 -18.11 7.00
CA SER A 73 -0.69 -19.29 6.79
C SER A 73 -0.95 -19.60 5.32
N LEU A 74 -0.84 -18.60 4.43
CA LEU A 74 -1.11 -18.75 3.00
C LEU A 74 0.16 -18.98 2.16
N TYR A 75 1.31 -18.52 2.63
CA TYR A 75 2.57 -18.51 1.87
C TYR A 75 3.74 -18.89 2.78
N ASP A 76 4.07 -20.15 2.84
CA ASP A 76 5.11 -20.73 3.70
C ASP A 76 6.55 -20.57 3.16
N ASP A 77 6.67 -20.23 1.88
CA ASP A 77 7.94 -20.02 1.17
C ASP A 77 8.44 -18.56 1.21
N THR A 78 7.75 -17.70 1.96
CA THR A 78 8.05 -16.26 2.01
C THR A 78 8.20 -15.80 3.46
N ARG A 79 9.16 -14.90 3.69
CA ARG A 79 9.41 -14.31 5.01
C ARG A 79 8.50 -13.13 5.27
N PHE A 80 7.62 -13.24 6.28
CA PHE A 80 6.76 -12.16 6.76
C PHE A 80 7.15 -11.71 8.16
N ILE A 81 7.27 -10.40 8.37
CA ILE A 81 7.73 -9.79 9.62
C ILE A 81 6.69 -8.80 10.11
N LEU A 82 6.31 -8.90 11.38
CA LEU A 82 5.52 -7.87 12.05
C LEU A 82 6.43 -6.67 12.34
N GLN A 83 6.28 -5.60 11.56
CA GLN A 83 7.15 -4.43 11.62
C GLN A 83 6.39 -3.19 11.18
N ASP A 84 6.50 -2.10 11.94
CA ASP A 84 5.99 -0.80 11.52
C ASP A 84 7.02 -0.12 10.60
N VAL A 85 6.55 0.36 9.46
CA VAL A 85 7.40 1.02 8.45
C VAL A 85 7.95 2.37 8.92
N THR A 86 7.36 2.96 9.97
CA THR A 86 7.82 4.23 10.57
C THR A 86 8.96 4.05 11.56
N GLU A 87 9.28 2.80 11.93
CA GLU A 87 10.40 2.45 12.78
C GLU A 87 11.71 2.29 11.97
N ASP A 88 12.81 2.07 12.67
CA ASP A 88 14.11 1.78 12.01
C ASP A 88 14.09 0.42 11.31
N LEU A 89 14.25 0.46 9.99
CA LEU A 89 14.27 -0.73 9.13
C LEU A 89 15.70 -1.14 8.73
N SER A 90 16.75 -0.49 9.25
CA SER A 90 18.16 -0.73 8.86
C SER A 90 18.59 -2.19 9.07
N SER A 91 18.04 -2.86 10.08
CA SER A 91 18.30 -4.28 10.37
C SER A 91 17.84 -5.26 9.28
N LEU A 92 16.95 -4.82 8.38
CA LEU A 92 16.50 -5.62 7.24
C LEU A 92 17.54 -5.70 6.12
N GLY A 93 18.53 -4.79 6.14
CA GLY A 93 19.57 -4.69 5.11
C GLY A 93 19.08 -3.97 3.86
N LYS A 94 19.73 -4.23 2.71
CA LYS A 94 19.44 -3.59 1.43
C LYS A 94 18.65 -4.50 0.49
N PHE A 95 17.94 -3.87 -0.47
CA PHE A 95 17.05 -4.54 -1.42
C PHE A 95 17.23 -3.98 -2.84
N ASP A 96 17.13 -4.84 -3.82
CA ASP A 96 17.09 -4.44 -5.24
C ASP A 96 15.77 -3.75 -5.60
N ILE A 97 14.68 -4.14 -4.92
CA ILE A 97 13.36 -3.54 -5.08
C ILE A 97 12.76 -3.28 -3.69
N VAL A 98 12.33 -2.04 -3.46
CA VAL A 98 11.43 -1.69 -2.35
C VAL A 98 10.07 -1.38 -2.96
N PHE A 99 9.09 -2.21 -2.65
CA PHE A 99 7.75 -2.19 -3.21
C PHE A 99 6.72 -1.82 -2.14
N SER A 100 5.70 -1.05 -2.51
CA SER A 100 4.55 -0.79 -1.65
C SER A 100 3.30 -0.58 -2.47
N ASN A 101 2.22 -1.29 -2.15
CA ASN A 101 0.95 -1.17 -2.84
C ASN A 101 -0.20 -0.92 -1.86
N ALA A 102 -0.88 0.22 -2.01
CA ALA A 102 -2.05 0.63 -1.23
C ALA A 102 -1.84 0.51 0.31
N SER A 103 -0.66 0.90 0.80
CA SER A 103 -0.28 0.76 2.20
C SER A 103 0.04 2.11 2.87
N ILE A 104 0.94 2.89 2.28
CA ILE A 104 1.52 4.07 2.94
C ILE A 104 0.59 5.29 3.00
N GLN A 105 -0.57 5.28 2.36
CA GLN A 105 -1.51 6.41 2.31
C GLN A 105 -2.03 6.85 3.68
N ARG A 106 -1.87 6.02 4.73
CA ARG A 106 -2.28 6.36 6.11
C ARG A 106 -1.17 7.00 6.94
N ILE A 107 0.06 6.98 6.46
CA ILE A 107 1.22 7.54 7.15
C ILE A 107 1.25 9.06 6.90
N PRO A 108 1.37 9.88 7.94
CA PRO A 108 1.30 11.34 7.78
C PRO A 108 2.50 11.94 7.04
N ASP A 109 3.70 11.44 7.33
CA ASP A 109 4.97 12.01 6.86
C ASP A 109 5.55 11.19 5.70
N HIS A 110 5.03 11.45 4.49
CA HIS A 110 5.51 10.78 3.27
C HIS A 110 6.93 11.18 2.88
N GLU A 111 7.37 12.40 3.21
CA GLU A 111 8.71 12.85 2.85
C GLU A 111 9.78 12.03 3.55
N ASN A 112 9.72 11.93 4.87
CA ASN A 112 10.67 11.15 5.64
C ASN A 112 10.54 9.65 5.36
N LEU A 113 9.31 9.16 5.16
CA LEU A 113 9.07 7.77 4.79
C LEU A 113 9.74 7.39 3.47
N ILE A 114 9.55 8.18 2.40
CA ILE A 114 10.14 7.90 1.09
C ILE A 114 11.67 7.94 1.17
N LYS A 115 12.24 8.89 1.92
CA LYS A 115 13.70 8.95 2.18
C LYS A 115 14.19 7.69 2.90
N SER A 116 13.49 7.26 3.94
CA SER A 116 13.83 6.04 4.68
C SER A 116 13.76 4.78 3.82
N LEU A 117 12.70 4.63 3.01
CA LEU A 117 12.57 3.53 2.08
C LEU A 117 13.64 3.55 0.99
N SER A 118 13.98 4.74 0.48
CA SER A 118 15.05 4.89 -0.51
C SER A 118 16.43 4.49 0.06
N ASN A 119 16.64 4.73 1.35
CA ASN A 119 17.87 4.29 2.04
C ASN A 119 17.99 2.77 2.17
N LEU A 120 16.94 2.01 1.93
CA LEU A 120 16.99 0.54 1.91
C LEU A 120 17.34 -0.02 0.52
N LEU A 121 17.48 0.81 -0.49
CA LEU A 121 17.83 0.34 -1.83
C LEU A 121 19.32 0.00 -1.93
N GLU A 122 19.60 -1.06 -2.69
CA GLU A 122 20.93 -1.31 -3.25
C GLU A 122 21.27 -0.26 -4.32
N ASP A 123 22.53 -0.19 -4.71
CA ASP A 123 22.93 0.63 -5.84
C ASP A 123 22.17 0.22 -7.10
N LYS A 124 21.53 1.18 -7.78
CA LYS A 124 20.62 0.97 -8.92
C LYS A 124 19.33 0.21 -8.59
N GLY A 125 18.96 0.13 -7.32
CA GLY A 125 17.70 -0.46 -6.90
C GLY A 125 16.48 0.39 -7.31
N THR A 126 15.31 -0.21 -7.26
CA THR A 126 14.04 0.42 -7.69
C THR A 126 13.11 0.62 -6.50
N LEU A 127 12.65 1.87 -6.30
CA LEU A 127 11.53 2.20 -5.42
C LEU A 127 10.23 2.20 -6.23
N ALA A 128 9.28 1.35 -5.88
CA ALA A 128 8.00 1.24 -6.59
C ALA A 128 6.84 1.38 -5.59
N ILE A 129 6.10 2.48 -5.68
CA ILE A 129 5.00 2.81 -4.76
C ILE A 129 3.72 3.07 -5.55
N GLN A 130 2.63 2.45 -5.12
CA GLN A 130 1.26 2.76 -5.55
C GLN A 130 0.42 3.16 -4.34
N LEU A 131 -0.37 4.20 -4.50
CA LEU A 131 -1.32 4.64 -3.48
C LEU A 131 -2.57 5.27 -4.13
N PRO A 132 -3.73 5.23 -3.44
CA PRO A 132 -4.95 5.83 -3.96
C PRO A 132 -4.87 7.35 -3.94
N LEU A 133 -5.40 8.01 -4.98
CA LEU A 133 -5.59 9.46 -5.02
C LEU A 133 -6.89 9.83 -4.28
N VAL A 134 -6.76 10.60 -3.21
CA VAL A 134 -7.86 10.95 -2.30
C VAL A 134 -8.89 11.87 -2.93
N ASP A 135 -8.44 12.84 -3.70
CA ASP A 135 -9.27 13.86 -4.38
C ASP A 135 -10.26 13.29 -5.42
N LYS A 136 -10.14 12.00 -5.73
CA LYS A 136 -11.01 11.29 -6.69
C LYS A 136 -11.80 10.14 -6.07
N VAL A 137 -11.72 9.96 -4.75
CA VAL A 137 -12.47 8.91 -4.04
C VAL A 137 -13.76 9.50 -3.49
N ARG A 138 -14.87 9.37 -4.24
CA ARG A 138 -16.20 9.90 -3.87
C ARG A 138 -16.67 9.53 -2.46
N ALA A 139 -16.26 8.39 -1.94
CA ALA A 139 -16.59 8.02 -0.56
C ALA A 139 -15.90 8.91 0.48
N GLN A 140 -14.70 9.41 0.20
CA GLN A 140 -14.02 10.37 1.09
C GLN A 140 -14.73 11.73 1.05
N GLU A 141 -15.21 12.17 -0.12
CA GLU A 141 -16.04 13.37 -0.27
C GLU A 141 -17.36 13.21 0.51
N ALA A 142 -18.02 12.08 0.35
CA ALA A 142 -19.29 11.79 1.04
C ALA A 142 -19.10 11.75 2.57
N LEU A 143 -18.03 11.14 3.09
CA LEU A 143 -17.71 11.15 4.51
C LEU A 143 -17.47 12.59 5.02
N TYR A 144 -16.74 13.40 4.26
CA TYR A 144 -16.52 14.81 4.59
C TYR A 144 -17.82 15.60 4.63
N GLU A 145 -18.72 15.41 3.66
CA GLU A 145 -20.05 16.02 3.64
C GLU A 145 -20.90 15.59 4.85
N LEU A 146 -20.91 14.31 5.18
CA LEU A 146 -21.65 13.76 6.31
C LEU A 146 -21.19 14.31 7.67
N GLU A 147 -19.89 14.58 7.87
CA GLU A 147 -19.35 15.22 9.06
C GLU A 147 -19.98 16.60 9.33
N HIS A 148 -20.39 17.30 8.26
CA HIS A 148 -21.00 18.63 8.34
C HIS A 148 -22.51 18.59 8.51
N VAL A 149 -23.15 17.42 8.35
CA VAL A 149 -24.59 17.24 8.54
C VAL A 149 -24.90 16.94 10.01
N LYS A 150 -25.54 17.89 10.71
CA LYS A 150 -25.86 17.81 12.15
C LYS A 150 -26.53 16.47 12.55
N LYS A 151 -27.37 15.90 11.69
CA LYS A 151 -28.07 14.63 11.91
C LYS A 151 -27.11 13.44 12.05
N TYR A 152 -26.01 13.44 11.30
CA TYR A 152 -25.09 12.30 11.22
C TYR A 152 -23.87 12.48 12.12
N LYS A 153 -23.57 13.72 12.54
CA LYS A 153 -22.41 14.02 13.39
C LYS A 153 -22.36 13.19 14.69
N GLN A 154 -23.53 12.89 15.27
CA GLN A 154 -23.62 12.05 16.49
C GLN A 154 -23.26 10.57 16.26
N TYR A 155 -23.30 10.09 15.01
CA TYR A 155 -22.95 8.72 14.63
C TYR A 155 -21.53 8.62 14.08
N LEU A 156 -20.93 9.76 13.74
CA LEU A 156 -19.59 9.89 13.19
C LEU A 156 -18.56 10.28 14.28
N ASP A 157 -18.87 10.00 15.56
CA ASP A 157 -17.95 10.18 16.71
C ASP A 157 -16.78 9.17 16.66
N LEU A 158 -16.56 8.62 15.48
CA LEU A 158 -15.38 7.90 15.12
C LEU A 158 -14.27 8.92 14.86
N ASP A 159 -13.08 8.59 15.31
CA ASP A 159 -11.88 9.35 14.98
C ASP A 159 -11.63 9.30 13.45
N THR A 160 -12.47 10.07 12.71
CA THR A 160 -12.44 10.15 11.25
C THR A 160 -11.08 10.60 10.73
N LYS A 161 -10.23 11.18 11.60
CA LYS A 161 -8.84 11.52 11.26
C LYS A 161 -8.04 10.26 10.89
N ASN A 162 -8.34 9.12 11.51
CA ASN A 162 -7.69 7.85 11.20
C ASN A 162 -8.20 7.21 9.90
N LEU A 163 -9.36 7.67 9.40
CA LEU A 163 -9.90 7.21 8.12
C LEU A 163 -9.37 8.01 6.93
N ARG A 164 -8.75 9.16 7.18
CA ARG A 164 -8.23 10.03 6.13
C ARG A 164 -6.93 9.49 5.57
N PHE A 165 -6.84 9.50 4.26
CA PHE A 165 -5.58 9.25 3.59
C PHE A 165 -4.72 10.53 3.61
N ASN A 166 -3.42 10.36 3.78
CA ASN A 166 -2.44 11.45 3.76
C ASN A 166 -1.78 11.63 2.38
N THR A 167 -2.39 11.06 1.34
CA THR A 167 -1.90 11.18 -0.04
C THR A 167 -1.78 12.65 -0.44
N LYS A 168 -0.68 13.00 -1.08
CA LYS A 168 -0.36 14.34 -1.57
C LYS A 168 -0.50 14.40 -3.08
N SER A 169 -0.24 15.58 -3.65
CA SER A 169 -0.26 15.77 -5.10
C SER A 169 0.91 15.07 -5.79
N THR A 170 0.79 14.86 -7.10
CA THR A 170 1.86 14.28 -7.91
C THR A 170 3.12 15.12 -7.91
N GLU A 171 2.97 16.46 -7.87
CA GLU A 171 4.07 17.42 -7.78
C GLU A 171 4.86 17.23 -6.48
N PHE A 172 4.18 17.06 -5.34
CA PHE A 172 4.81 16.81 -4.06
C PHE A 172 5.70 15.55 -4.10
N TYR A 173 5.20 14.46 -4.70
CA TYR A 173 6.00 13.24 -4.83
C TYR A 173 7.16 13.42 -5.80
N TYR A 174 6.95 14.14 -6.92
CA TYR A 174 8.03 14.44 -7.87
C TYR A 174 9.16 15.23 -7.20
N ASP A 175 8.83 16.25 -6.41
CA ASP A 175 9.82 17.08 -5.71
C ASP A 175 10.67 16.24 -4.73
N ILE A 176 10.05 15.33 -3.97
CA ILE A 176 10.79 14.44 -3.07
C ILE A 176 11.68 13.49 -3.88
N LEU A 177 11.12 12.82 -4.88
CA LEU A 177 11.85 11.84 -5.67
C LEU A 177 13.00 12.48 -6.42
N SER A 178 12.84 13.70 -6.95
CA SER A 178 13.89 14.44 -7.66
C SER A 178 15.03 14.90 -6.75
N SER A 179 14.78 14.98 -5.44
CA SER A 179 15.85 15.24 -4.45
C SER A 179 16.70 13.99 -4.13
N ILE A 180 16.23 12.80 -4.51
CA ILE A 180 16.86 11.51 -4.18
C ILE A 180 17.39 10.81 -5.44
N PHE A 181 16.62 10.82 -6.51
CA PHE A 181 16.88 10.11 -7.76
C PHE A 181 17.15 11.07 -8.93
N ARG A 182 17.76 10.54 -9.97
CA ARG A 182 17.94 11.29 -11.22
C ARG A 182 16.57 11.52 -11.90
N HIS A 183 16.36 12.69 -12.48
CA HIS A 183 15.09 13.06 -13.13
C HIS A 183 14.66 12.09 -14.25
N ASP A 184 15.62 11.55 -15.00
CA ASP A 184 15.37 10.62 -16.11
C ASP A 184 15.02 9.19 -15.64
N SER A 185 15.09 8.91 -14.33
CA SER A 185 14.71 7.64 -13.70
C SER A 185 13.40 7.71 -12.91
N ILE A 186 12.70 8.86 -12.94
CA ILE A 186 11.45 9.07 -12.20
C ILE A 186 10.26 8.90 -13.14
N TYR A 187 9.36 7.99 -12.81
CA TYR A 187 8.11 7.74 -13.54
C TYR A 187 6.92 7.89 -12.59
N ILE A 188 6.04 8.84 -12.87
CA ILE A 188 4.79 9.05 -12.13
C ILE A 188 3.63 8.99 -13.12
N TRP A 189 2.61 8.19 -12.80
CA TRP A 189 1.39 8.08 -13.60
C TRP A 189 0.18 7.83 -12.73
N THR A 190 -1.00 8.00 -13.28
CA THR A 190 -2.27 7.66 -12.64
C THR A 190 -3.00 6.59 -13.44
N THR A 191 -3.66 5.66 -12.75
CA THR A 191 -4.51 4.63 -13.35
C THR A 191 -5.87 4.66 -12.70
N THR A 192 -6.93 4.64 -13.51
CA THR A 192 -8.30 4.52 -13.03
C THR A 192 -8.78 3.09 -13.21
N TYR A 193 -9.19 2.45 -12.10
CA TYR A 193 -9.81 1.13 -12.11
C TYR A 193 -11.32 1.28 -11.90
N THR A 194 -12.11 0.78 -12.85
CA THR A 194 -13.57 0.75 -12.73
C THR A 194 -14.00 -0.64 -12.32
N HIS A 195 -14.71 -0.74 -11.19
CA HIS A 195 -15.25 -1.99 -10.68
C HIS A 195 -16.77 -1.93 -10.73
N ALA A 196 -17.39 -2.93 -11.37
CA ALA A 196 -18.83 -3.16 -11.28
C ALA A 196 -19.12 -3.97 -10.01
N MET A 197 -20.02 -3.49 -9.19
CA MET A 197 -20.52 -4.19 -7.99
C MET A 197 -21.95 -4.62 -8.23
N ASP A 198 -22.33 -5.82 -7.80
CA ASP A 198 -23.65 -6.38 -8.06
C ASP A 198 -24.73 -5.75 -7.18
N SER A 199 -24.36 -5.18 -6.02
CA SER A 199 -25.26 -4.58 -5.06
C SER A 199 -24.64 -3.44 -4.27
N LEU A 200 -25.49 -2.63 -3.62
CA LEU A 200 -25.04 -1.62 -2.66
C LEU A 200 -24.32 -2.26 -1.46
N ASP A 201 -24.76 -3.44 -1.03
CA ASP A 201 -24.14 -4.18 0.07
C ASP A 201 -22.68 -4.59 -0.26
N ASP A 202 -22.38 -4.90 -1.51
CA ASP A 202 -21.02 -5.21 -1.93
C ASP A 202 -20.12 -3.96 -1.91
N ILE A 203 -20.69 -2.79 -2.22
CA ILE A 203 -19.99 -1.51 -2.06
C ILE A 203 -19.69 -1.26 -0.58
N LEU A 204 -20.65 -1.49 0.33
CA LEU A 204 -20.43 -1.33 1.77
C LEU A 204 -19.35 -2.30 2.27
N LYS A 205 -19.41 -3.59 1.92
CA LYS A 205 -18.39 -4.59 2.27
C LYS A 205 -17.00 -4.22 1.76
N TRP A 206 -16.92 -3.63 0.55
CA TRP A 206 -15.65 -3.12 0.01
C TRP A 206 -15.03 -2.09 0.95
N TYR A 207 -15.82 -1.13 1.43
CA TYR A 207 -15.33 -0.10 2.36
C TYR A 207 -15.07 -0.64 3.76
N GLU A 208 -15.96 -1.47 4.31
CA GLU A 208 -15.77 -2.14 5.62
C GLU A 208 -14.47 -2.93 5.68
N SER A 209 -14.06 -3.54 4.57
CA SER A 209 -12.83 -4.32 4.52
C SER A 209 -11.54 -3.49 4.54
N THR A 210 -11.60 -2.14 4.44
CA THR A 210 -10.40 -1.29 4.36
C THR A 210 -10.51 0.05 5.07
N THR A 211 -11.72 0.54 5.32
CA THR A 211 -11.91 1.95 5.68
C THR A 211 -12.78 2.14 6.92
N LEU A 212 -13.66 1.20 7.18
CA LEU A 212 -14.57 1.18 8.32
C LEU A 212 -14.16 0.06 9.28
#